data_9a2ed03f7e4bbe4ee5ca28db1cfa96af
#
_entry.id   9a2ed03f7e4bbe4ee5ca28db1cfa96af
#
_cell.length_a   1.000
_cell.length_b   1.000
_cell.length_c   1.000
_cell.angle_alpha   90.00
_cell.angle_beta   90.00
_cell.angle_gamma   90.00
#
_symmetry.space_group_name_H-M   'P 1'
#
loop_
_entity.id
_entity.type
_entity.pdbx_description
1 polymer ?
#
loop_
_entity_poly.entity_id
_entity_poly.type
_entity_poly.pdbx_seq_one_letter_code
_entity_poly.pdbx_strand_id
1 'polypeptide(L)'
;MRRLSEKMGATDILVGDCGGNIVVSNHAFETKYGQRNLTNNGNSPMGFSFAGAMGAWFAAPSRQVVCTIGDGGFNMNPQELQTFVNYGVKVKTFILNNHIYGITKAYQETNFQGRAEACGPKGYNPPDFLKIVQAYGIKTVAIHNHAEMDAKIEEVLQFDGPVVCDVDMHEFHTYEPRIFGWKTPIEDMYPYLPREEFRANMVIEPAEGWMNPEYPDVVRRNDRSQP
;
A
#
# COMPACT_ATOMS: atom_id res chain seq x y z
N MET A 1 -3.91 -1.50 7.81
CA MET A 1 -3.12 -2.75 7.61
C MET A 1 -2.98 -3.57 8.89
N ARG A 2 -2.57 -3.00 10.03
CA ARG A 2 -2.44 -3.79 11.28
C ARG A 2 -3.72 -4.52 11.66
N ARG A 3 -4.86 -3.81 11.75
CA ARG A 3 -6.15 -4.44 12.08
C ARG A 3 -6.56 -5.53 11.07
N LEU A 4 -6.25 -5.33 9.79
CA LEU A 4 -6.49 -6.36 8.78
C LEU A 4 -5.63 -7.61 9.04
N SER A 5 -4.33 -7.45 9.35
CA SER A 5 -3.45 -8.59 9.66
C SER A 5 -3.91 -9.37 10.89
N GLU A 6 -4.40 -8.70 11.91
CA GLU A 6 -4.94 -9.33 13.12
C GLU A 6 -6.16 -10.22 12.81
N LYS A 7 -7.04 -9.77 11.89
CA LYS A 7 -8.30 -10.45 11.56
C LYS A 7 -8.17 -11.53 10.47
N MET A 8 -7.16 -11.45 9.62
CA MET A 8 -6.91 -12.49 8.61
C MET A 8 -6.43 -13.80 9.23
N GLY A 9 -6.84 -14.93 8.67
CA GLY A 9 -6.46 -16.26 9.10
C GLY A 9 -5.02 -16.63 8.70
N ALA A 10 -4.45 -17.66 9.37
CA ALA A 10 -3.07 -18.10 9.11
C ALA A 10 -2.87 -18.75 7.71
N THR A 11 -3.95 -19.10 7.02
CA THR A 11 -3.89 -19.69 5.68
C THR A 11 -4.24 -18.71 4.57
N ASP A 12 -4.61 -17.48 4.90
CA ASP A 12 -5.05 -16.50 3.93
C ASP A 12 -3.88 -16.00 3.06
N ILE A 13 -4.24 -15.44 1.91
CA ILE A 13 -3.29 -14.84 0.97
C ILE A 13 -3.58 -13.34 0.91
N LEU A 14 -2.57 -12.52 1.19
CA LEU A 14 -2.60 -11.09 0.92
C LEU A 14 -1.92 -10.82 -0.41
N VAL A 15 -2.55 -10.02 -1.27
CA VAL A 15 -1.92 -9.50 -2.49
C VAL A 15 -1.92 -7.98 -2.42
N GLY A 16 -0.73 -7.41 -2.32
CA GLY A 16 -0.49 -5.97 -2.22
C GLY A 16 -0.11 -5.34 -3.56
N ASP A 17 -0.56 -4.10 -3.77
CA ASP A 17 -0.29 -3.32 -4.97
C ASP A 17 1.06 -2.59 -4.87
N CYS A 18 1.13 -1.36 -5.30
CA CYS A 18 2.32 -0.50 -5.33
C CYS A 18 2.10 0.80 -4.53
N GLY A 19 3.11 1.65 -4.58
CA GLY A 19 3.03 3.00 -4.00
C GLY A 19 2.82 2.99 -2.48
N GLY A 20 2.02 3.92 -1.98
CA GLY A 20 1.70 4.01 -0.55
C GLY A 20 1.06 2.75 0.02
N ASN A 21 0.29 2.03 -0.76
CA ASN A 21 -0.31 0.76 -0.37
C ASN A 21 0.74 -0.26 0.12
N ILE A 22 1.80 -0.48 -0.68
CA ILE A 22 2.83 -1.46 -0.30
C ILE A 22 3.68 -0.96 0.87
N VAL A 23 3.93 0.35 0.95
CA VAL A 23 4.67 0.93 2.08
C VAL A 23 3.94 0.68 3.39
N VAL A 24 2.66 1.05 3.49
CA VAL A 24 1.89 0.82 4.73
C VAL A 24 1.65 -0.66 5.01
N SER A 25 1.61 -1.50 3.97
CA SER A 25 1.53 -2.95 4.14
C SER A 25 2.81 -3.50 4.77
N ASN A 26 3.97 -3.14 4.25
CA ASN A 26 5.24 -3.60 4.79
C ASN A 26 5.53 -3.06 6.21
N HIS A 27 5.03 -1.86 6.53
CA HIS A 27 5.22 -1.27 7.86
C HIS A 27 4.31 -1.89 8.94
N ALA A 28 3.10 -2.34 8.59
CA ALA A 28 2.07 -2.60 9.59
C ALA A 28 1.35 -3.95 9.47
N PHE A 29 1.63 -4.74 8.43
CA PHE A 29 1.04 -6.06 8.28
C PHE A 29 1.94 -7.13 8.89
N GLU A 30 1.48 -7.77 9.95
CA GLU A 30 2.19 -8.87 10.61
C GLU A 30 1.78 -10.21 9.98
N THR A 31 2.64 -10.76 9.13
CA THR A 31 2.41 -12.02 8.44
C THR A 31 2.46 -13.20 9.41
N LYS A 32 1.40 -14.01 9.45
CA LYS A 32 1.34 -15.24 10.26
C LYS A 32 2.01 -16.41 9.54
N TYR A 33 2.53 -17.37 10.29
CA TYR A 33 3.07 -18.60 9.70
C TYR A 33 1.99 -19.31 8.88
N GLY A 34 2.30 -19.63 7.62
CA GLY A 34 1.39 -20.25 6.66
C GLY A 34 0.66 -19.27 5.73
N GLN A 35 0.63 -17.99 6.06
CA GLN A 35 0.13 -16.96 5.13
C GLN A 35 1.06 -16.79 3.93
N ARG A 36 0.49 -16.30 2.83
CA ARG A 36 1.24 -15.79 1.69
C ARG A 36 1.01 -14.28 1.60
N ASN A 37 2.10 -13.53 1.44
CA ASN A 37 2.06 -12.11 1.12
C ASN A 37 2.74 -11.92 -0.23
N LEU A 38 1.96 -11.56 -1.23
CA LEU A 38 2.37 -11.46 -2.63
C LEU A 38 2.36 -9.99 -3.07
N THR A 39 3.42 -9.57 -3.70
CA THR A 39 3.53 -8.24 -4.31
C THR A 39 4.60 -8.26 -5.39
N ASN A 40 4.60 -7.24 -6.25
CA ASN A 40 5.63 -7.07 -7.28
C ASN A 40 6.53 -5.88 -6.93
N ASN A 41 7.45 -6.09 -5.99
CA ASN A 41 8.36 -5.03 -5.51
C ASN A 41 9.34 -4.53 -6.58
N GLY A 42 9.71 -5.37 -7.56
CA GLY A 42 10.71 -5.02 -8.57
C GLY A 42 10.25 -3.93 -9.52
N ASN A 43 9.13 -4.15 -10.21
CA ASN A 43 8.55 -3.19 -11.15
C ASN A 43 7.45 -2.32 -10.53
N SER A 44 6.86 -2.77 -9.46
CA SER A 44 5.82 -2.07 -8.69
C SER A 44 4.69 -1.47 -9.58
N PRO A 45 4.09 -2.24 -10.51
CA PRO A 45 3.08 -1.71 -11.42
C PRO A 45 1.77 -1.46 -10.69
N MET A 46 1.16 -0.32 -10.97
CA MET A 46 -0.17 0.02 -10.49
C MET A 46 -1.22 -0.97 -11.02
N GLY A 47 -2.11 -1.45 -10.15
CA GLY A 47 -3.15 -2.42 -10.51
C GLY A 47 -2.73 -3.89 -10.46
N PHE A 48 -1.46 -4.18 -10.16
CA PHE A 48 -0.97 -5.56 -10.05
C PHE A 48 -1.79 -6.41 -9.09
N SER A 49 -2.10 -5.86 -7.91
CA SER A 49 -2.75 -6.65 -6.86
C SER A 49 -4.14 -7.13 -7.25
N PHE A 50 -4.89 -6.38 -8.04
CA PHE A 50 -6.23 -6.74 -8.43
C PHE A 50 -6.24 -7.97 -9.34
N ALA A 51 -5.46 -7.95 -10.42
CA ALA A 51 -5.27 -9.08 -11.31
C ALA A 51 -4.51 -10.24 -10.61
N GLY A 52 -3.50 -9.92 -9.81
CA GLY A 52 -2.73 -10.89 -9.03
C GLY A 52 -3.58 -11.64 -8.00
N ALA A 53 -4.51 -10.96 -7.33
CA ALA A 53 -5.43 -11.59 -6.38
C ALA A 53 -6.41 -12.55 -7.09
N MET A 54 -6.88 -12.20 -8.27
CA MET A 54 -7.66 -13.10 -9.11
C MET A 54 -6.85 -14.36 -9.46
N GLY A 55 -5.60 -14.21 -9.89
CA GLY A 55 -4.70 -15.32 -10.16
C GLY A 55 -4.45 -16.19 -8.93
N ALA A 56 -4.24 -15.57 -7.75
CA ALA A 56 -4.07 -16.28 -6.48
C ALA A 56 -5.32 -17.07 -6.09
N TRP A 57 -6.51 -16.52 -6.33
CA TRP A 57 -7.78 -17.21 -6.07
C TRP A 57 -7.94 -18.46 -6.95
N PHE A 58 -7.65 -18.38 -8.24
CA PHE A 58 -7.67 -19.55 -9.14
C PHE A 58 -6.64 -20.61 -8.75
N ALA A 59 -5.46 -20.20 -8.31
CA ALA A 59 -4.40 -21.11 -7.89
C ALA A 59 -4.65 -21.78 -6.54
N ALA A 60 -5.43 -21.16 -5.66
CA ALA A 60 -5.69 -21.63 -4.29
C ALA A 60 -7.16 -21.41 -3.88
N PRO A 61 -8.14 -22.09 -4.54
CA PRO A 61 -9.56 -21.79 -4.37
C PRO A 61 -10.11 -22.10 -2.96
N SER A 62 -9.39 -22.87 -2.17
CA SER A 62 -9.75 -23.18 -0.77
C SER A 62 -9.24 -22.15 0.23
N ARG A 63 -8.45 -21.17 -0.22
CA ARG A 63 -7.89 -20.12 0.65
C ARG A 63 -8.59 -18.79 0.43
N GLN A 64 -8.80 -18.05 1.50
CA GLN A 64 -9.26 -16.67 1.38
C GLN A 64 -8.15 -15.81 0.76
N VAL A 65 -8.51 -15.04 -0.26
CA VAL A 65 -7.62 -14.08 -0.90
C VAL A 65 -8.09 -12.66 -0.61
N VAL A 66 -7.19 -11.85 -0.08
CA VAL A 66 -7.39 -10.44 0.22
C VAL A 66 -6.49 -9.62 -0.69
N CYS A 67 -7.08 -8.67 -1.38
CA CYS A 67 -6.41 -7.68 -2.22
C CYS A 67 -6.37 -6.35 -1.48
N THR A 68 -5.20 -5.73 -1.38
CA THR A 68 -5.07 -4.33 -0.97
C THR A 68 -4.50 -3.53 -2.13
N ILE A 69 -5.16 -2.43 -2.47
CA ILE A 69 -4.84 -1.63 -3.66
C ILE A 69 -5.05 -0.15 -3.34
N GLY A 70 -4.22 0.72 -3.90
CA GLY A 70 -4.49 2.16 -3.84
C GLY A 70 -5.59 2.59 -4.82
N ASP A 71 -6.15 3.77 -4.59
CA ASP A 71 -7.14 4.38 -5.48
C ASP A 71 -6.63 4.50 -6.93
N GLY A 72 -5.41 4.98 -7.11
CA GLY A 72 -4.79 5.04 -8.42
C GLY A 72 -4.56 3.68 -9.05
N GLY A 73 -4.19 2.67 -8.25
CA GLY A 73 -4.02 1.29 -8.71
C GLY A 73 -5.31 0.67 -9.18
N PHE A 74 -6.38 0.82 -8.42
CA PHE A 74 -7.71 0.30 -8.77
C PHE A 74 -8.24 0.91 -10.08
N ASN A 75 -7.91 2.17 -10.35
CA ASN A 75 -8.31 2.86 -11.57
C ASN A 75 -7.61 2.35 -12.85
N MET A 76 -6.59 1.49 -12.72
CA MET A 76 -5.87 0.94 -13.89
C MET A 76 -6.62 -0.20 -14.59
N ASN A 77 -7.34 -1.02 -13.84
CA ASN A 77 -7.99 -2.23 -14.37
C ASN A 77 -9.36 -2.56 -13.74
N PRO A 78 -10.28 -1.57 -13.57
CA PRO A 78 -11.60 -1.81 -12.98
C PRO A 78 -12.47 -2.74 -13.85
N GLN A 79 -12.17 -2.88 -15.14
CA GLN A 79 -12.86 -3.81 -16.05
C GLN A 79 -12.72 -5.28 -15.61
N GLU A 80 -11.72 -5.63 -14.82
CA GLU A 80 -11.56 -6.98 -14.27
C GLU A 80 -12.65 -7.35 -13.25
N LEU A 81 -13.44 -6.39 -12.79
CA LEU A 81 -14.67 -6.66 -12.04
C LEU A 81 -15.63 -7.57 -12.82
N GLN A 82 -15.67 -7.44 -14.16
CA GLN A 82 -16.47 -8.36 -15.00
C GLN A 82 -15.93 -9.79 -14.93
N THR A 83 -14.62 -9.96 -14.86
CA THR A 83 -14.01 -11.29 -14.69
C THR A 83 -14.39 -11.89 -13.33
N PHE A 84 -14.41 -11.08 -12.26
CA PHE A 84 -14.87 -11.51 -10.94
C PHE A 84 -16.31 -12.03 -10.99
N VAL A 85 -17.20 -11.31 -11.67
CA VAL A 85 -18.60 -11.72 -11.84
C VAL A 85 -18.71 -12.99 -12.66
N ASN A 86 -18.04 -13.05 -13.81
CA ASN A 86 -18.15 -14.18 -14.74
C ASN A 86 -17.68 -15.52 -14.15
N TYR A 87 -16.65 -15.46 -13.29
CA TYR A 87 -16.06 -16.68 -12.70
C TYR A 87 -16.37 -16.86 -11.21
N GLY A 88 -17.15 -15.98 -10.61
CA GLY A 88 -17.48 -16.05 -9.19
C GLY A 88 -16.27 -15.90 -8.27
N VAL A 89 -15.30 -15.07 -8.65
CA VAL A 89 -14.03 -14.87 -7.93
C VAL A 89 -14.28 -14.19 -6.57
N LYS A 90 -14.06 -14.90 -5.46
CA LYS A 90 -14.41 -14.45 -4.09
C LYS A 90 -13.31 -13.64 -3.41
N VAL A 91 -12.62 -12.76 -4.12
CA VAL A 91 -11.57 -11.90 -3.55
C VAL A 91 -12.18 -10.78 -2.70
N LYS A 92 -11.54 -10.49 -1.56
CA LYS A 92 -11.85 -9.38 -0.66
C LYS A 92 -10.93 -8.20 -1.00
N THR A 93 -11.44 -7.18 -1.62
CA THR A 93 -10.64 -6.04 -2.07
C THR A 93 -10.81 -4.84 -1.13
N PHE A 94 -9.70 -4.29 -0.63
CA PHE A 94 -9.66 -3.04 0.12
C PHE A 94 -8.93 -1.98 -0.71
N ILE A 95 -9.64 -0.93 -1.10
CA ILE A 95 -9.06 0.25 -1.75
C ILE A 95 -8.59 1.20 -0.66
N LEU A 96 -7.29 1.42 -0.54
CA LEU A 96 -6.72 2.43 0.34
C LEU A 96 -6.76 3.78 -0.38
N ASN A 97 -7.87 4.49 -0.21
CA ASN A 97 -8.21 5.68 -0.97
C ASN A 97 -7.73 6.95 -0.26
N ASN A 98 -6.57 7.44 -0.62
CA ASN A 98 -6.00 8.69 -0.10
C ASN A 98 -6.16 9.88 -1.08
N HIS A 99 -6.92 9.70 -2.16
CA HIS A 99 -7.29 10.72 -3.15
C HIS A 99 -6.13 11.35 -3.93
N ILE A 100 -4.93 10.78 -3.84
CA ILE A 100 -3.72 11.30 -4.52
C ILE A 100 -2.77 10.18 -4.95
N TYR A 101 -1.92 10.46 -5.91
CA TYR A 101 -0.71 9.65 -6.16
C TYR A 101 0.37 9.99 -5.12
N GLY A 102 0.23 9.44 -3.91
CA GLY A 102 1.00 9.87 -2.74
C GLY A 102 2.51 9.72 -2.91
N ILE A 103 3.01 8.58 -3.41
CA ILE A 103 4.45 8.38 -3.64
C ILE A 103 4.98 9.35 -4.71
N THR A 104 4.22 9.57 -5.78
CA THR A 104 4.60 10.53 -6.83
C THR A 104 4.69 11.94 -6.26
N LYS A 105 3.72 12.34 -5.44
CA LYS A 105 3.72 13.64 -4.77
C LYS A 105 4.92 13.80 -3.84
N ALA A 106 5.17 12.81 -2.98
CA ALA A 106 6.31 12.82 -2.07
C ALA A 106 7.65 12.91 -2.82
N TYR A 107 7.79 12.16 -3.91
CA TYR A 107 8.98 12.21 -4.76
C TYR A 107 9.17 13.59 -5.41
N GLN A 108 8.12 14.14 -5.99
CA GLN A 108 8.18 15.44 -6.67
C GLN A 108 8.51 16.57 -5.67
N GLU A 109 7.86 16.60 -4.51
CA GLU A 109 8.14 17.61 -3.48
C GLU A 109 9.57 17.53 -2.97
N THR A 110 10.10 16.31 -2.79
CA THR A 110 11.47 16.10 -2.30
C THR A 110 12.52 16.52 -3.33
N ASN A 111 12.30 16.21 -4.62
CA ASN A 111 13.33 16.36 -5.64
C ASN A 111 13.19 17.65 -6.48
N PHE A 112 12.02 18.29 -6.48
CA PHE A 112 11.73 19.45 -7.32
C PHE A 112 11.34 20.69 -6.50
N GLN A 113 12.02 20.93 -5.38
CA GLN A 113 11.87 22.13 -4.55
C GLN A 113 10.42 22.38 -4.08
N GLY A 114 9.73 21.32 -3.68
CA GLY A 114 8.35 21.39 -3.23
C GLY A 114 7.29 21.44 -4.34
N ARG A 115 7.68 21.43 -5.62
CA ARG A 115 6.74 21.35 -6.73
C ARG A 115 6.17 19.94 -6.86
N ALA A 116 4.85 19.84 -6.82
CA ALA A 116 4.12 18.62 -7.11
C ALA A 116 3.02 18.89 -8.14
N GLU A 117 3.05 18.17 -9.26
CA GLU A 117 2.14 18.37 -10.38
C GLU A 117 1.42 17.07 -10.74
N ALA A 118 0.14 17.19 -11.13
CA ALA A 118 -0.68 16.09 -11.64
C ALA A 118 -0.87 14.89 -10.68
N CYS A 119 -0.51 15.00 -9.42
CA CYS A 119 -0.61 13.93 -8.43
C CYS A 119 -1.70 14.14 -7.38
N GLY A 120 -2.46 15.20 -7.47
CA GLY A 120 -3.58 15.56 -6.59
C GLY A 120 -4.71 16.24 -7.37
N PRO A 121 -5.60 16.99 -6.70
CA PRO A 121 -6.88 17.47 -7.25
C PRO A 121 -6.81 18.24 -8.57
N LYS A 122 -5.66 18.81 -8.91
CA LYS A 122 -5.45 19.52 -10.19
C LYS A 122 -5.11 18.59 -11.37
N GLY A 123 -4.74 17.33 -11.11
CA GLY A 123 -4.36 16.40 -12.17
C GLY A 123 -4.83 14.98 -11.95
N TYR A 124 -5.05 14.59 -10.70
CA TYR A 124 -5.64 13.31 -10.35
C TYR A 124 -6.83 13.54 -9.41
N ASN A 125 -7.95 12.94 -9.74
CA ASN A 125 -9.14 12.93 -8.91
C ASN A 125 -9.80 11.54 -9.05
N PRO A 126 -9.87 10.75 -7.98
CA PRO A 126 -10.47 9.42 -8.06
C PRO A 126 -11.98 9.50 -8.31
N PRO A 127 -12.53 8.58 -9.10
CA PRO A 127 -13.99 8.46 -9.26
C PRO A 127 -14.62 7.87 -7.98
N ASP A 128 -15.92 7.87 -7.92
CA ASP A 128 -16.68 7.10 -6.92
C ASP A 128 -16.56 5.60 -7.25
N PHE A 129 -15.60 4.95 -6.61
CA PHE A 129 -15.31 3.53 -6.85
C PHE A 129 -16.49 2.64 -6.47
N LEU A 130 -17.23 2.97 -5.43
CA LEU A 130 -18.37 2.17 -5.00
C LEU A 130 -19.48 2.13 -6.06
N LYS A 131 -19.74 3.24 -6.74
CA LYS A 131 -20.67 3.26 -7.87
C LYS A 131 -20.19 2.41 -9.05
N ILE A 132 -18.89 2.47 -9.36
CA ILE A 132 -18.30 1.61 -10.41
C ILE A 132 -18.52 0.14 -10.06
N VAL A 133 -18.16 -0.28 -8.85
CA VAL A 133 -18.29 -1.65 -8.39
C VAL A 133 -19.75 -2.11 -8.37
N GLN A 134 -20.65 -1.27 -7.92
CA GLN A 134 -22.10 -1.54 -7.91
C GLN A 134 -22.67 -1.75 -9.32
N ALA A 135 -22.14 -1.06 -10.33
CA ALA A 135 -22.55 -1.26 -11.72
C ALA A 135 -22.25 -2.67 -12.24
N TYR A 136 -21.27 -3.37 -11.65
CA TYR A 136 -20.98 -4.79 -11.92
C TYR A 136 -21.76 -5.76 -11.01
N GLY A 137 -22.64 -5.26 -10.14
CA GLY A 137 -23.41 -6.10 -9.21
C GLY A 137 -22.62 -6.69 -8.05
N ILE A 138 -21.44 -6.16 -7.77
CA ILE A 138 -20.55 -6.64 -6.68
C ILE A 138 -20.89 -5.87 -5.40
N LYS A 139 -20.84 -6.57 -4.26
CA LYS A 139 -21.06 -5.98 -2.93
C LYS A 139 -20.02 -4.90 -2.65
N THR A 140 -20.47 -3.79 -2.09
CA THR A 140 -19.64 -2.67 -1.65
C THR A 140 -19.73 -2.44 -0.15
N VAL A 141 -18.64 -2.00 0.45
CA VAL A 141 -18.53 -1.55 1.83
C VAL A 141 -17.73 -0.25 1.84
N ALA A 142 -17.97 0.64 2.80
CA ALA A 142 -17.16 1.82 3.02
C ALA A 142 -16.67 1.89 4.45
N ILE A 143 -15.43 2.37 4.66
CA ILE A 143 -14.85 2.68 5.96
C ILE A 143 -14.45 4.15 5.95
N HIS A 144 -15.11 4.97 6.75
CA HIS A 144 -14.86 6.42 6.84
C HIS A 144 -14.10 6.83 8.10
N ASN A 145 -14.03 5.97 9.11
CA ASN A 145 -13.36 6.29 10.37
C ASN A 145 -12.94 5.03 11.14
N HIS A 146 -12.11 5.22 12.15
CA HIS A 146 -11.60 4.13 12.99
C HIS A 146 -12.67 3.43 13.83
N ALA A 147 -13.76 4.11 14.19
CA ALA A 147 -14.79 3.52 15.06
C ALA A 147 -15.54 2.36 14.38
N GLU A 148 -15.75 2.45 13.06
CA GLU A 148 -16.43 1.41 12.30
C GLU A 148 -15.48 0.38 11.66
N MET A 149 -14.18 0.67 11.65
CA MET A 149 -13.18 -0.07 10.88
C MET A 149 -13.19 -1.57 11.20
N ASP A 150 -13.21 -1.95 12.48
CA ASP A 150 -13.13 -3.36 12.87
C ASP A 150 -14.34 -4.16 12.43
N ALA A 151 -15.53 -3.63 12.62
CA ALA A 151 -16.76 -4.28 12.19
C ALA A 151 -16.85 -4.40 10.68
N LYS A 152 -16.41 -3.36 9.96
CA LYS A 152 -16.42 -3.36 8.49
C LYS A 152 -15.37 -4.29 7.88
N ILE A 153 -14.19 -4.40 8.46
CA ILE A 153 -13.20 -5.40 8.04
C ILE A 153 -13.78 -6.82 8.23
N GLU A 154 -14.42 -7.09 9.35
CA GLU A 154 -15.06 -8.40 9.58
C GLU A 154 -16.19 -8.66 8.59
N GLU A 155 -17.05 -7.68 8.33
CA GLU A 155 -18.11 -7.78 7.30
C GLU A 155 -17.53 -8.19 5.94
N VAL A 156 -16.43 -7.56 5.54
CA VAL A 156 -15.76 -7.86 4.26
C VAL A 156 -15.16 -9.27 4.27
N LEU A 157 -14.43 -9.63 5.30
CA LEU A 157 -13.75 -10.93 5.37
C LEU A 157 -14.74 -12.11 5.45
N GLN A 158 -15.89 -11.93 6.11
CA GLN A 158 -16.90 -12.98 6.28
C GLN A 158 -17.88 -13.12 5.12
N PHE A 159 -17.95 -12.13 4.22
CA PHE A 159 -18.88 -12.18 3.11
C PHE A 159 -18.52 -13.32 2.13
N ASP A 160 -19.48 -14.17 1.78
CA ASP A 160 -19.24 -15.28 0.82
C ASP A 160 -19.45 -14.81 -0.64
N GLY A 161 -18.50 -14.06 -1.16
CA GLY A 161 -18.55 -13.53 -2.53
C GLY A 161 -17.46 -12.49 -2.77
N PRO A 162 -17.38 -11.94 -3.98
CA PRO A 162 -16.55 -10.76 -4.25
C PRO A 162 -17.11 -9.56 -3.49
N VAL A 163 -16.22 -8.79 -2.90
CA VAL A 163 -16.59 -7.56 -2.19
C VAL A 163 -15.46 -6.54 -2.33
N VAL A 164 -15.83 -5.29 -2.52
CA VAL A 164 -14.90 -4.18 -2.56
C VAL A 164 -15.23 -3.20 -1.43
N CYS A 165 -14.24 -2.91 -0.63
CA CYS A 165 -14.29 -1.95 0.46
C CYS A 165 -13.46 -0.72 0.11
N ASP A 166 -14.09 0.44 0.06
CA ASP A 166 -13.41 1.73 -0.04
C ASP A 166 -13.05 2.21 1.38
N VAL A 167 -11.75 2.32 1.64
CA VAL A 167 -11.21 2.86 2.89
C VAL A 167 -10.86 4.32 2.64
N ASP A 168 -11.78 5.21 2.99
CA ASP A 168 -11.63 6.64 2.83
C ASP A 168 -10.59 7.20 3.81
N MET A 169 -9.47 7.69 3.29
CA MET A 169 -8.35 8.16 4.09
C MET A 169 -8.08 9.64 3.82
N HIS A 170 -7.39 10.28 4.73
CA HIS A 170 -6.85 11.61 4.46
C HIS A 170 -5.90 11.60 3.26
N GLU A 171 -5.80 12.72 2.57
CA GLU A 171 -4.71 12.98 1.65
C GLU A 171 -3.37 12.78 2.39
N PHE A 172 -2.70 11.70 2.08
CA PHE A 172 -1.52 11.25 2.80
C PHE A 172 -0.43 10.81 1.83
N HIS A 173 0.77 11.36 1.99
CA HIS A 173 1.88 11.07 1.10
C HIS A 173 3.25 10.99 1.80
N THR A 174 3.28 11.13 3.12
CA THR A 174 4.49 10.95 3.92
C THR A 174 4.42 9.66 4.71
N TYR A 175 5.49 8.90 4.69
CA TYR A 175 5.61 7.60 5.35
C TYR A 175 6.81 7.64 6.27
N GLU A 176 6.63 7.22 7.53
CA GLU A 176 7.69 7.20 8.52
C GLU A 176 7.69 5.83 9.25
N PRO A 177 8.86 5.23 9.46
CA PRO A 177 10.19 5.62 8.98
C PRO A 177 10.33 5.42 7.45
N ARG A 178 11.28 6.13 6.84
CA ARG A 178 11.60 6.00 5.41
C ARG A 178 13.08 6.20 5.15
N ILE A 179 13.59 5.63 4.08
CA ILE A 179 14.91 5.98 3.55
C ILE A 179 14.84 7.28 2.75
N PHE A 180 15.90 8.08 2.80
CA PHE A 180 15.94 9.41 2.17
C PHE A 180 16.54 9.39 0.75
N GLY A 181 16.06 8.48 -0.08
CA GLY A 181 16.25 8.54 -1.52
C GLY A 181 17.69 8.36 -2.02
N TRP A 182 18.03 9.07 -3.06
CA TRP A 182 19.25 8.88 -3.87
C TRP A 182 20.59 9.14 -3.16
N LYS A 183 20.57 9.71 -1.97
CA LYS A 183 21.79 10.10 -1.23
C LYS A 183 22.16 9.14 -0.11
N THR A 184 21.30 8.17 0.15
CA THR A 184 21.54 7.12 1.13
C THR A 184 21.36 5.75 0.48
N PRO A 185 22.20 4.77 0.79
CA PRO A 185 21.98 3.39 0.38
C PRO A 185 20.62 2.90 0.83
N ILE A 186 20.01 2.01 0.05
CA ILE A 186 18.65 1.52 0.29
C ILE A 186 18.50 0.80 1.64
N GLU A 187 19.58 0.23 2.14
CA GLU A 187 19.65 -0.45 3.43
C GLU A 187 19.89 0.49 4.62
N ASP A 188 20.22 1.78 4.36
CA ASP A 188 20.54 2.72 5.42
C ASP A 188 19.31 3.47 5.90
N MET A 189 18.84 3.10 7.09
CA MET A 189 17.71 3.71 7.78
C MET A 189 18.08 4.97 8.58
N TYR A 190 19.19 5.65 8.26
CA TYR A 190 19.52 6.92 8.89
C TYR A 190 18.42 7.99 8.66
N PRO A 191 18.01 8.77 9.67
CA PRO A 191 18.52 8.83 11.04
C PRO A 191 17.84 7.89 12.04
N TYR A 192 16.94 7.03 11.62
CA TYR A 192 16.11 6.19 12.52
C TYR A 192 16.90 5.08 13.19
N LEU A 193 17.99 4.60 12.55
CA LEU A 193 18.82 3.54 13.09
C LEU A 193 20.19 4.10 13.56
N PRO A 194 20.59 3.87 14.82
CA PRO A 194 21.92 4.24 15.31
C PRO A 194 23.04 3.63 14.46
N ARG A 195 24.12 4.36 14.26
CA ARG A 195 25.23 3.91 13.39
C ARG A 195 25.89 2.61 13.85
N GLU A 196 25.99 2.39 15.15
CA GLU A 196 26.52 1.15 15.72
C GLU A 196 25.60 -0.04 15.39
N GLU A 197 24.31 0.11 15.61
CA GLU A 197 23.32 -0.92 15.33
C GLU A 197 23.27 -1.23 13.82
N PHE A 198 23.29 -0.19 12.99
CA PHE A 198 23.35 -0.35 11.54
C PHE A 198 24.58 -1.20 11.13
N ARG A 199 25.78 -0.87 11.64
CA ARG A 199 26.99 -1.63 11.36
C ARG A 199 26.90 -3.08 11.83
N ALA A 200 26.36 -3.30 13.03
CA ALA A 200 26.23 -4.65 13.60
C ALA A 200 25.27 -5.54 12.78
N ASN A 201 24.30 -4.93 12.10
CA ASN A 201 23.31 -5.64 11.29
C ASN A 201 23.76 -5.86 9.83
N MET A 202 24.81 -5.20 9.36
CA MET A 202 25.32 -5.40 8.01
C MET A 202 25.97 -6.76 7.86
N VAL A 203 25.51 -7.54 6.89
CA VAL A 203 26.06 -8.85 6.52
C VAL A 203 27.24 -8.71 5.55
N ILE A 204 27.24 -7.64 4.76
CA ILE A 204 28.31 -7.28 3.82
C ILE A 204 28.89 -5.93 4.21
N GLU A 205 30.15 -5.71 3.88
CA GLU A 205 30.79 -4.42 4.15
C GLU A 205 30.09 -3.30 3.35
N PRO A 206 29.77 -2.18 4.01
CA PRO A 206 29.23 -1.01 3.34
C PRO A 206 30.18 -0.48 2.27
N ALA A 207 29.62 0.10 1.21
CA ALA A 207 30.42 0.76 0.18
C ALA A 207 31.26 1.90 0.78
N GLU A 208 32.48 2.09 0.26
CA GLU A 208 33.38 3.11 0.74
C GLU A 208 32.74 4.51 0.66
N GLY A 209 32.84 5.30 1.73
CA GLY A 209 32.38 6.70 1.80
C GLY A 209 30.94 6.93 2.23
N TRP A 210 30.08 5.91 2.29
CA TRP A 210 28.68 6.13 2.66
C TRP A 210 28.36 6.04 4.17
N MET A 211 29.32 5.69 4.95
CA MET A 211 29.25 5.77 6.41
C MET A 211 29.53 7.18 6.95
N ASN A 212 29.69 8.17 6.07
CA ASN A 212 30.02 9.55 6.45
C ASN A 212 28.81 10.23 7.09
N PRO A 213 28.94 10.80 8.29
CA PRO A 213 27.86 11.52 8.98
C PRO A 213 27.42 12.84 8.32
N GLU A 214 27.97 13.21 7.17
CA GLU A 214 27.58 14.40 6.41
C GLU A 214 26.33 14.24 5.55
N TYR A 215 25.33 13.50 6.01
CA TYR A 215 23.97 13.54 5.43
C TYR A 215 23.00 14.53 6.10
N PRO A 216 23.45 15.65 6.70
CA PRO A 216 22.58 16.53 7.47
C PRO A 216 21.57 17.30 6.64
N ASP A 217 21.82 17.50 5.33
CA ASP A 217 21.02 18.40 4.52
C ASP A 217 19.67 17.83 4.08
N VAL A 218 19.52 16.52 3.98
CA VAL A 218 18.25 15.89 3.60
C VAL A 218 17.31 15.81 4.80
N VAL A 219 17.86 15.52 5.98
CA VAL A 219 17.08 15.40 7.22
C VAL A 219 16.61 16.78 7.70
N ARG A 220 17.45 17.81 7.60
CA ARG A 220 17.13 19.18 8.02
C ARG A 220 16.00 19.83 7.21
N ARG A 221 15.81 19.45 5.95
CA ARG A 221 14.73 19.99 5.10
C ARG A 221 13.35 19.47 5.46
N ASN A 222 13.26 18.37 6.19
CA ASN A 222 11.99 17.77 6.64
C ASN A 222 11.72 17.99 8.14
N ASP A 223 12.61 18.64 8.86
CA ASP A 223 12.35 19.05 10.23
C ASP A 223 11.38 20.22 10.25
N ARG A 224 10.09 19.90 10.35
CA ARG A 224 9.00 20.87 10.47
C ARG A 224 8.91 21.51 11.86
N SER A 225 9.91 21.33 12.72
CA SER A 225 10.01 21.98 14.03
C SER A 225 10.58 23.40 13.97
N GLN A 226 10.91 23.91 12.76
CA GLN A 226 11.28 25.30 12.56
C GLN A 226 10.16 26.06 11.83
N PRO A 227 9.76 27.25 12.33
CA PRO A 227 8.60 28.02 11.87
C PRO A 227 8.72 28.53 10.43
#